data_97dc832ebd90192b072a64da776c6e3f
#
_entry.id   97dc832ebd90192b072a64da776c6e3f
#
_cell.length_a   1.000
_cell.length_b   1.000
_cell.length_c   1.000
_cell.angle_alpha   90.00
_cell.angle_beta   90.00
_cell.angle_gamma   90.00
#
_symmetry.space_group_name_H-M   'P 1'
#
loop_
_entity.id
_entity.type
_entity.pdbx_description
1 polymer ?
#
loop_
_entity_poly.entity_id
_entity_poly.type
_entity_poly.pdbx_seq_one_letter_code
_entity_poly.pdbx_strand_id
1 'polypeptide(L)'
;MKEMPGKEQRNTRQRSAIRDAFERADRPLSPQQVLEVAQADVEGLGIATVYRNINALLEEGWLAAVDLPGGATVYERSGKAHHHHFHCDQCSRVFDLAGCLPNIHRLAGRRFLVARHELVLYGTCADCRAVTA
;
A
#
# COMPACT_ATOMS: atom_id res chain seq x y z
N MET A 1 38.87 -8.20 3.17
CA MET A 1 37.87 -8.04 4.23
C MET A 1 36.80 -7.07 3.75
N LYS A 2 35.54 -7.49 3.78
CA LYS A 2 34.44 -6.57 3.49
C LYS A 2 34.20 -5.69 4.71
N GLU A 3 34.32 -4.37 4.54
CA GLU A 3 33.94 -3.45 5.58
C GLU A 3 32.43 -3.48 5.75
N MET A 4 31.96 -3.52 6.99
CA MET A 4 30.54 -3.42 7.26
C MET A 4 30.07 -2.00 6.95
N PRO A 5 28.90 -1.82 6.31
CA PRO A 5 28.40 -0.48 6.02
C PRO A 5 28.20 0.29 7.32
N GLY A 6 28.54 1.57 7.31
CA GLY A 6 28.26 2.46 8.43
C GLY A 6 26.76 2.61 8.66
N LYS A 7 26.41 3.12 9.83
CA LYS A 7 25.00 3.32 10.23
C LYS A 7 24.20 4.13 9.19
N GLU A 8 24.80 5.21 8.67
CA GLU A 8 24.18 6.07 7.67
C GLU A 8 23.95 5.34 6.35
N GLN A 9 24.95 4.58 5.89
CA GLN A 9 24.83 3.77 4.67
C GLN A 9 23.77 2.69 4.81
N ARG A 10 23.69 2.08 5.99
CA ARG A 10 22.66 1.07 6.29
C ARG A 10 21.26 1.69 6.23
N ASN A 11 21.09 2.87 6.85
CA ASN A 11 19.81 3.57 6.84
C ASN A 11 19.38 3.94 5.43
N THR A 12 20.33 4.38 4.60
CA THR A 12 20.06 4.73 3.20
C THR A 12 19.63 3.51 2.40
N ARG A 13 20.32 2.39 2.57
CA ARG A 13 19.97 1.13 1.89
C ARG A 13 18.59 0.62 2.30
N GLN A 14 18.28 0.69 3.59
CA GLN A 14 16.97 0.28 4.11
C GLN A 14 15.85 1.16 3.55
N ARG A 15 16.05 2.48 3.57
CA ARG A 15 15.08 3.43 3.01
C ARG A 15 14.85 3.19 1.53
N SER A 16 15.93 3.00 0.77
CA SER A 16 15.86 2.74 -0.66
C SER A 16 15.10 1.45 -0.96
N ALA A 17 15.38 0.38 -0.22
CA ALA A 17 14.71 -0.90 -0.41
C ALA A 17 13.20 -0.80 -0.12
N ILE A 18 12.83 -0.03 0.90
CA ILE A 18 11.43 0.17 1.27
C ILE A 18 10.71 0.98 0.19
N ARG A 19 11.32 2.05 -0.31
CA ARG A 19 10.74 2.84 -1.41
C ARG A 19 10.57 1.99 -2.66
N ASP A 20 11.59 1.20 -3.00
CA ASP A 20 11.54 0.31 -4.16
C ASP A 20 10.41 -0.72 -4.04
N ALA A 21 10.14 -1.20 -2.83
CA ALA A 21 9.04 -2.14 -2.61
C ALA A 21 7.70 -1.54 -3.06
N PHE A 22 7.44 -0.28 -2.69
CA PHE A 22 6.22 0.42 -3.11
C PHE A 22 6.20 0.68 -4.61
N GLU A 23 7.32 1.06 -5.19
CA GLU A 23 7.39 1.34 -6.62
C GLU A 23 7.18 0.09 -7.47
N ARG A 24 7.80 -1.02 -7.09
CA ARG A 24 7.70 -2.28 -7.84
C ARG A 24 6.33 -2.93 -7.71
N ALA A 25 5.73 -2.86 -6.53
CA ALA A 25 4.42 -3.47 -6.30
C ALA A 25 3.31 -2.73 -7.04
N ASP A 26 3.44 -1.41 -7.17
CA ASP A 26 2.45 -0.52 -7.80
C ASP A 26 1.02 -0.79 -7.29
N ARG A 27 0.92 -1.07 -6.01
CA ARG A 27 -0.33 -1.29 -5.28
C ARG A 27 -0.11 -0.97 -3.81
N PRO A 28 -1.19 -0.77 -3.04
CA PRO A 28 -1.04 -0.56 -1.60
C PRO A 28 -0.38 -1.77 -0.92
N LEU A 29 0.45 -1.49 0.06
CA LEU A 29 1.14 -2.53 0.84
C LEU A 29 0.93 -2.31 2.33
N SER A 30 0.74 -3.41 3.06
CA SER A 30 0.83 -3.39 4.52
C SER A 30 2.30 -3.35 4.93
N PRO A 31 2.61 -2.94 6.18
CA PRO A 31 4.01 -2.98 6.65
C PRO A 31 4.63 -4.37 6.56
N GLN A 32 3.87 -5.41 6.83
CA GLN A 32 4.34 -6.79 6.72
C GLN A 32 4.70 -7.15 5.28
N GLN A 33 3.89 -6.73 4.32
CA GLN A 33 4.15 -6.96 2.91
C GLN A 33 5.39 -6.20 2.43
N VAL A 34 5.58 -4.97 2.93
CA VAL A 34 6.81 -4.20 2.65
C VAL A 34 8.03 -4.95 3.16
N LEU A 35 7.96 -5.47 4.39
CA LEU A 35 9.04 -6.24 4.98
C LEU A 35 9.41 -7.45 4.11
N GLU A 36 8.42 -8.22 3.69
CA GLU A 36 8.63 -9.41 2.84
C GLU A 36 9.34 -9.07 1.54
N VAL A 37 8.97 -7.99 0.89
CA VAL A 37 9.58 -7.57 -0.36
C VAL A 37 10.98 -7.00 -0.13
N ALA A 38 11.13 -6.11 0.85
CA ALA A 38 12.38 -5.39 1.08
C ALA A 38 13.48 -6.28 1.67
N GLN A 39 13.13 -7.35 2.41
CA GLN A 39 14.10 -8.29 2.95
C GLN A 39 14.94 -8.97 1.88
N ALA A 40 14.43 -9.10 0.68
CA ALA A 40 15.18 -9.68 -0.44
C ALA A 40 16.39 -8.81 -0.81
N ASP A 41 16.29 -7.51 -0.62
CA ASP A 41 17.34 -6.55 -0.97
C ASP A 41 18.21 -6.18 0.24
N VAL A 42 17.67 -6.23 1.45
CA VAL A 42 18.38 -5.86 2.68
C VAL A 42 18.16 -6.93 3.73
N GLU A 43 19.14 -7.80 3.87
CA GLU A 43 19.12 -8.85 4.87
C GLU A 43 19.10 -8.24 6.27
N GLY A 44 18.32 -8.83 7.17
CA GLY A 44 18.22 -8.38 8.55
C GLY A 44 17.30 -7.20 8.80
N LEU A 45 16.56 -6.76 7.77
CA LEU A 45 15.58 -5.70 7.92
C LEU A 45 14.46 -6.16 8.87
N GLY A 46 14.15 -5.35 9.87
CA GLY A 46 13.11 -5.65 10.84
C GLY A 46 11.86 -4.80 10.65
N ILE A 47 10.77 -5.27 11.24
CA ILE A 47 9.47 -4.60 11.10
C ILE A 47 9.47 -3.20 11.72
N ALA A 48 10.18 -2.98 12.82
CA ALA A 48 10.27 -1.66 13.45
C ALA A 48 10.90 -0.63 12.52
N THR A 49 11.93 -1.03 11.77
CA THR A 49 12.57 -0.18 10.77
C THR A 49 11.61 0.14 9.64
N VAL A 50 10.83 -0.83 9.19
CA VAL A 50 9.79 -0.62 8.17
C VAL A 50 8.80 0.44 8.64
N TYR A 51 8.26 0.32 9.84
CA TYR A 51 7.32 1.32 10.38
C TYR A 51 7.93 2.72 10.47
N ARG A 52 9.19 2.82 10.94
CA ARG A 52 9.85 4.13 11.02
C ARG A 52 9.99 4.79 9.64
N ASN A 53 10.35 3.98 8.64
CA ASN A 53 10.49 4.50 7.28
C ASN A 53 9.14 4.87 6.66
N ILE A 54 8.11 4.06 6.89
CA ILE A 54 6.75 4.39 6.43
C ILE A 54 6.30 5.71 7.04
N ASN A 55 6.49 5.90 8.34
CA ASN A 55 6.11 7.14 9.01
C ASN A 55 6.84 8.36 8.44
N ALA A 56 8.14 8.22 8.18
CA ALA A 56 8.93 9.29 7.56
C ALA A 56 8.41 9.61 6.15
N LEU A 57 8.11 8.59 5.36
CA LEU A 57 7.59 8.78 4.00
C LEU A 57 6.18 9.39 3.98
N LEU A 58 5.37 9.10 4.99
CA LEU A 58 4.07 9.76 5.17
C LEU A 58 4.26 11.24 5.49
N GLU A 59 5.17 11.58 6.40
CA GLU A 59 5.48 12.97 6.74
C GLU A 59 6.01 13.76 5.55
N GLU A 60 6.83 13.13 4.71
CA GLU A 60 7.34 13.73 3.49
C GLU A 60 6.28 13.90 2.40
N GLY A 61 5.11 13.28 2.57
CA GLY A 61 4.06 13.29 1.56
C GLY A 61 4.29 12.34 0.40
N TRP A 62 5.27 11.44 0.50
CA TRP A 62 5.56 10.46 -0.55
C TRP A 62 4.61 9.26 -0.51
N LEU A 63 4.12 8.90 0.69
CA LEU A 63 3.11 7.87 0.90
C LEU A 63 1.81 8.49 1.41
N ALA A 64 0.72 7.81 1.13
CA ALA A 64 -0.60 8.06 1.71
C ALA A 64 -1.11 6.79 2.37
N ALA A 65 -1.81 6.95 3.48
CA ALA A 65 -2.45 5.84 4.17
C ALA A 65 -3.82 5.55 3.56
N VAL A 66 -4.13 4.28 3.42
CA VAL A 66 -5.45 3.82 3.00
C VAL A 66 -6.03 3.00 4.16
N ASP A 67 -7.04 3.55 4.81
CA ASP A 67 -7.74 2.87 5.91
C ASP A 67 -8.85 2.03 5.33
N LEU A 68 -8.76 0.72 5.52
CA LEU A 68 -9.76 -0.21 5.04
C LEU A 68 -10.84 -0.39 6.10
N PRO A 69 -12.09 -0.60 5.69
CA PRO A 69 -13.14 -1.02 6.61
C PRO A 69 -12.70 -2.26 7.40
N GLY A 70 -12.89 -2.25 8.71
CA GLY A 70 -12.40 -3.31 9.59
C GLY A 70 -11.09 -3.01 10.29
N GLY A 71 -10.49 -1.83 10.05
CA GLY A 71 -9.35 -1.32 10.81
C GLY A 71 -7.97 -1.61 10.26
N ALA A 72 -7.86 -2.33 9.15
CA ALA A 72 -6.56 -2.54 8.50
C ALA A 72 -6.12 -1.28 7.76
N THR A 73 -4.82 -0.95 7.86
CA THR A 73 -4.24 0.18 7.13
C THR A 73 -3.16 -0.33 6.19
N VAL A 74 -3.23 0.10 4.95
CA VAL A 74 -2.20 -0.12 3.96
C VAL A 74 -1.71 1.23 3.45
N TYR A 75 -0.60 1.23 2.74
CA TYR A 75 0.06 2.47 2.30
C TYR A 75 0.32 2.40 0.81
N GLU A 76 0.20 3.53 0.14
CA GLU A 76 0.47 3.63 -1.28
C GLU A 76 1.18 4.93 -1.61
N ARG A 77 1.76 5.01 -2.79
CA ARG A 77 2.38 6.25 -3.26
C ARG A 77 1.33 7.33 -3.40
N SER A 78 1.66 8.52 -2.93
CA SER A 78 0.80 9.70 -3.06
C SER A 78 0.71 10.18 -4.52
N GLY A 79 -0.29 11.00 -4.80
CA GLY A 79 -0.42 11.68 -6.08
C GLY A 79 -1.10 10.88 -7.18
N LYS A 80 -1.64 9.72 -6.86
CA LYS A 80 -2.43 8.94 -7.82
C LYS A 80 -3.74 9.64 -8.13
N ALA A 81 -4.21 9.53 -9.36
CA ALA A 81 -5.55 9.98 -9.73
C ALA A 81 -6.61 9.25 -8.92
N HIS A 82 -7.82 9.79 -8.87
CA HIS A 82 -8.94 9.15 -8.15
C HIS A 82 -9.07 7.69 -8.58
N HIS A 83 -9.04 6.80 -7.61
CA HIS A 83 -9.13 5.37 -7.84
C HIS A 83 -9.82 4.71 -6.65
N HIS A 84 -10.13 3.43 -6.80
CA HIS A 84 -10.73 2.62 -5.74
C HIS A 84 -9.85 1.41 -5.47
N HIS A 85 -10.24 0.58 -4.52
CA HIS A 85 -9.41 -0.53 -4.08
C HIS A 85 -10.18 -1.84 -4.09
N PHE A 86 -9.44 -2.93 -4.32
CA PHE A 86 -9.94 -4.29 -4.17
C PHE A 86 -9.10 -4.99 -3.10
N HIS A 87 -9.76 -5.60 -2.14
CA HIS A 87 -9.11 -6.37 -1.08
C HIS A 87 -9.39 -7.85 -1.28
N CYS A 88 -8.32 -8.64 -1.45
CA CYS A 88 -8.45 -10.08 -1.59
C CYS A 88 -8.58 -10.74 -0.22
N ASP A 89 -9.66 -11.49 -0.03
CA ASP A 89 -9.92 -12.19 1.22
C ASP A 89 -8.97 -13.37 1.45
N GLN A 90 -8.37 -13.89 0.40
CA GLN A 90 -7.47 -15.05 0.51
C GLN A 90 -6.04 -14.69 0.79
N CYS A 91 -5.47 -13.75 0.03
CA CYS A 91 -4.04 -13.37 0.18
C CYS A 91 -3.83 -12.06 0.92
N SER A 92 -4.90 -11.36 1.26
CA SER A 92 -4.88 -10.06 1.95
C SER A 92 -4.21 -8.93 1.17
N ARG A 93 -3.87 -9.13 -0.10
CA ARG A 93 -3.33 -8.06 -0.94
C ARG A 93 -4.43 -7.08 -1.31
N VAL A 94 -4.03 -5.82 -1.41
CA VAL A 94 -4.90 -4.74 -1.85
C VAL A 94 -4.42 -4.27 -3.22
N PHE A 95 -5.36 -4.04 -4.11
CA PHE A 95 -5.07 -3.64 -5.49
C PHE A 95 -5.76 -2.32 -5.80
N ASP A 96 -5.14 -1.52 -6.66
CA ASP A 96 -5.77 -0.33 -7.20
C ASP A 96 -6.73 -0.71 -8.32
N LEU A 97 -7.91 -0.10 -8.29
CA LEU A 97 -8.90 -0.21 -9.36
C LEU A 97 -9.00 1.15 -10.03
N ALA A 98 -8.57 1.22 -11.27
CA ALA A 98 -8.70 2.43 -12.06
C ALA A 98 -10.19 2.65 -12.42
N GLY A 99 -10.60 3.90 -12.42
CA GLY A 99 -11.96 4.26 -12.79
C GLY A 99 -12.90 4.38 -11.60
N CYS A 100 -14.13 4.76 -11.90
CA CYS A 100 -15.16 5.05 -10.90
C CYS A 100 -16.53 4.84 -11.51
N LEU A 101 -17.50 4.53 -10.66
CA LEU A 101 -18.91 4.44 -11.08
C LEU A 101 -19.43 5.85 -11.33
N PRO A 102 -19.89 6.15 -12.56
CA PRO A 102 -20.45 7.47 -12.81
C PRO A 102 -21.75 7.66 -12.01
N ASN A 103 -21.94 8.88 -11.52
CA ASN A 103 -23.17 9.25 -10.83
C ASN A 103 -23.44 8.50 -9.51
N ILE A 104 -22.40 7.94 -8.88
CA ILE A 104 -22.55 7.25 -7.59
C ILE A 104 -23.16 8.17 -6.52
N HIS A 105 -22.92 9.48 -6.63
CA HIS A 105 -23.47 10.47 -5.71
C HIS A 105 -25.02 10.48 -5.70
N ARG A 106 -25.67 10.00 -6.75
CA ARG A 106 -27.14 9.94 -6.84
C ARG A 106 -27.75 8.97 -5.83
N LEU A 107 -26.96 8.04 -5.30
CA LEU A 107 -27.43 7.12 -4.25
C LEU A 107 -27.90 7.87 -3.00
N ALA A 108 -27.29 9.02 -2.72
CA ALA A 108 -27.62 9.80 -1.54
C ALA A 108 -28.95 10.57 -1.69
N GLY A 109 -29.44 10.80 -2.91
CA GLY A 109 -30.64 11.55 -3.17
C GLY A 109 -30.39 13.06 -3.17
N ARG A 110 -31.44 13.80 -3.55
CA ARG A 110 -31.34 15.25 -3.80
C ARG A 110 -31.13 16.10 -2.57
N ARG A 111 -31.44 15.56 -1.39
CA ARG A 111 -31.32 16.31 -0.13
C ARG A 111 -29.88 16.35 0.40
N PHE A 112 -28.98 15.55 -0.18
CA PHE A 112 -27.60 15.43 0.28
C PHE A 112 -26.66 16.04 -0.74
N LEU A 113 -25.64 16.71 -0.23
CA LEU A 113 -24.50 17.17 -1.03
C LEU A 113 -23.35 16.22 -0.78
N VAL A 114 -23.03 15.38 -1.76
CA VAL A 114 -21.94 14.41 -1.64
C VAL A 114 -20.60 15.09 -1.95
N ALA A 115 -19.70 15.12 -1.00
CA ALA A 115 -18.38 15.73 -1.16
C ALA A 115 -17.37 14.78 -1.76
N ARG A 116 -17.43 13.51 -1.40
CA ARG A 116 -16.47 12.49 -1.86
C ARG A 116 -17.05 11.11 -1.59
N HIS A 117 -16.40 10.11 -2.17
CA HIS A 117 -16.74 8.71 -1.89
C HIS A 117 -15.49 7.85 -1.89
N GLU A 118 -15.58 6.73 -1.21
CA GLU A 118 -14.56 5.68 -1.21
C GLU A 118 -15.29 4.37 -1.51
N LEU A 119 -14.62 3.50 -2.25
CA LEU A 119 -15.18 2.20 -2.62
C LEU A 119 -14.10 1.14 -2.48
N VAL A 120 -14.43 0.09 -1.75
CA VAL A 120 -13.56 -1.09 -1.63
C VAL A 120 -14.38 -2.31 -2.00
N LEU A 121 -13.88 -3.07 -2.97
CA LEU A 121 -14.47 -4.34 -3.34
C LEU A 121 -13.71 -5.48 -2.65
N TYR A 122 -14.42 -6.50 -2.22
CA TYR A 122 -13.85 -7.65 -1.52
C TYR A 122 -14.14 -8.93 -2.30
N GLY A 123 -13.19 -9.83 -2.27
CA GLY A 123 -13.37 -11.12 -2.93
C GLY A 123 -12.06 -11.85 -3.15
N THR A 124 -11.91 -12.47 -4.30
CA THR A 124 -10.74 -13.24 -4.67
C THR A 124 -10.02 -12.57 -5.82
N CYS A 125 -8.72 -12.26 -5.65
CA CYS A 125 -7.94 -11.62 -6.71
C CYS A 125 -7.66 -12.60 -7.87
N ALA A 126 -7.16 -12.04 -8.97
CA ALA A 126 -6.91 -12.83 -10.18
C ALA A 126 -5.94 -14.00 -9.93
N ASP A 127 -4.88 -13.77 -9.17
CA ASP A 127 -3.89 -14.81 -8.86
C ASP A 127 -4.50 -15.93 -8.02
N CYS A 128 -5.28 -15.57 -7.00
CA CYS A 128 -5.93 -16.55 -6.14
C CYS A 128 -7.02 -17.33 -6.88
N ARG A 129 -7.74 -16.71 -7.81
CA ARG A 129 -8.71 -17.39 -8.65
C ARG A 129 -8.05 -18.44 -9.54
N ALA A 130 -6.89 -18.13 -10.08
CA ALA A 130 -6.15 -19.06 -10.95
C ALA A 130 -5.73 -20.31 -10.20
N VAL A 131 -5.41 -20.18 -8.90
CA VAL A 131 -4.99 -21.31 -8.07
C VAL A 131 -6.20 -22.20 -7.69
N THR A 132 -7.37 -21.60 -7.51
CA THR A 132 -8.59 -22.32 -7.06
C THR A 132 -9.48 -22.82 -8.21
N ALA A 133 -9.15 -22.51 -9.43
CA ALA A 133 -9.92 -22.93 -10.60
C ALA A 133 -9.71 -24.42 -10.94
#